data_74c40f9eaf1b79b2728bc72b8421acb6
#
_entry.id   74c40f9eaf1b79b2728bc72b8421acb6
#
_cell.length_a   1.000
_cell.length_b   1.000
_cell.length_c   1.000
_cell.angle_alpha   90.00
_cell.angle_beta   90.00
_cell.angle_gamma   90.00
#
_symmetry.space_group_name_H-M   'P 1'
#
loop_
_entity.id
_entity.type
_entity.pdbx_description
1 polymer ?
#
loop_
_entity_poly.entity_id
_entity_poly.type
_entity_poly.pdbx_seq_one_letter_code
_entity_poly.pdbx_strand_id
1 'polypeptide(L)'
;MKSEDIKYVIIQAGGKGIRMGRYAENKPKCLVPVKGIPMIMNTIEKYKNKEIIIIADYKADVLEAYLTNFCKHNFNVCQTTEQGTAGGLTKVMDSIPDDEPFILTWADLFFEETPEFEFDKDLLVSTISSKTSKYVLPI
;
A
#
# COMPACT_ATOMS: atom_id res chain seq x y z
N MET A 1 6.09 -12.19 17.69
CA MET A 1 4.84 -11.62 17.13
C MET A 1 4.64 -12.16 15.72
N LYS A 2 3.43 -12.52 15.41
CA LYS A 2 3.05 -13.03 14.08
C LYS A 2 2.34 -11.94 13.28
N SER A 3 2.39 -12.03 11.96
CA SER A 3 1.71 -11.08 11.06
C SER A 3 0.21 -10.94 11.34
N GLU A 4 -0.44 -12.02 11.76
CA GLU A 4 -1.86 -12.00 12.12
C GLU A 4 -2.18 -11.15 13.35
N ASP A 5 -1.21 -10.93 14.24
CA ASP A 5 -1.36 -10.12 15.45
C ASP A 5 -1.25 -8.61 15.19
N ILE A 6 -0.78 -8.22 14.01
CA ILE A 6 -0.65 -6.82 13.64
C ILE A 6 -1.99 -6.28 13.17
N LYS A 7 -2.44 -5.20 13.81
CA LYS A 7 -3.74 -4.60 13.58
C LYS A 7 -3.78 -3.60 12.43
N TYR A 8 -2.66 -2.91 12.17
CA TYR A 8 -2.61 -1.79 11.23
C TYR A 8 -1.80 -2.11 9.99
N VAL A 9 -2.32 -1.69 8.83
CA VAL A 9 -1.60 -1.74 7.55
C VAL A 9 -1.63 -0.36 6.92
N ILE A 10 -0.45 0.12 6.54
CA ILE A 10 -0.29 1.35 5.77
C ILE A 10 0.03 0.97 4.34
N ILE A 11 -0.79 1.42 3.41
CA ILE A 11 -0.60 1.18 1.98
C ILE A 11 -0.12 2.47 1.33
N GLN A 12 1.08 2.47 0.80
CA GLN A 12 1.62 3.60 0.05
C GLN A 12 1.11 3.55 -1.38
N ALA A 13 0.22 4.48 -1.71
CA ALA A 13 -0.44 4.58 -3.01
C ALA A 13 -0.12 5.89 -3.75
N GLY A 14 0.86 6.66 -3.28
CA GLY A 14 1.30 7.89 -3.92
C GLY A 14 2.13 7.63 -5.18
N GLY A 15 2.41 8.72 -5.91
CA GLY A 15 3.21 8.69 -7.11
C GLY A 15 2.39 8.83 -8.38
N LYS A 16 2.97 9.49 -9.37
CA LYS A 16 2.29 9.81 -10.63
C LYS A 16 2.22 8.65 -11.62
N GLY A 17 2.99 7.58 -11.40
CA GLY A 17 3.01 6.45 -12.31
C GLY A 17 3.53 6.82 -13.71
N ILE A 18 4.51 7.70 -13.81
CA ILE A 18 5.04 8.23 -15.08
C ILE A 18 5.44 7.09 -16.03
N ARG A 19 5.99 6.01 -15.48
CA ARG A 19 6.41 4.84 -16.27
C ARG A 19 5.24 4.06 -16.87
N MET A 20 4.03 4.28 -16.39
CA MET A 20 2.81 3.65 -16.90
C MET A 20 2.23 4.37 -18.12
N GLY A 21 2.78 5.55 -18.47
CA GLY A 21 2.32 6.33 -19.61
C GLY A 21 0.84 6.67 -19.53
N ARG A 22 0.11 6.45 -20.62
CA ARG A 22 -1.33 6.79 -20.68
C ARG A 22 -2.21 6.01 -19.72
N TYR A 23 -1.76 4.88 -19.19
CA TYR A 23 -2.56 4.12 -18.22
C TYR A 23 -2.77 4.88 -16.92
N ALA A 24 -1.91 5.83 -16.59
CA ALA A 24 -1.99 6.65 -15.38
C ALA A 24 -2.36 8.12 -15.65
N GLU A 25 -2.75 8.48 -16.87
CA GLU A 25 -3.13 9.87 -17.19
C GLU A 25 -4.38 10.32 -16.45
N ASN A 26 -5.37 9.44 -16.34
CA ASN A 26 -6.69 9.75 -15.77
C ASN A 26 -6.92 9.14 -14.40
N LYS A 27 -5.99 8.36 -13.90
CA LYS A 27 -6.12 7.63 -12.64
C LYS A 27 -4.77 7.40 -12.00
N PRO A 28 -4.73 7.24 -10.66
CA PRO A 28 -3.49 6.88 -9.99
C PRO A 28 -3.03 5.49 -10.42
N LYS A 29 -1.72 5.26 -10.39
CA LYS A 29 -1.09 4.00 -10.78
C LYS A 29 -1.72 2.77 -10.10
N CYS A 30 -2.07 2.89 -8.83
CA CYS A 30 -2.64 1.78 -8.07
C CYS A 30 -4.01 1.31 -8.56
N LEU A 31 -4.70 2.10 -9.38
CA LEU A 31 -5.96 1.70 -10.02
C LEU A 31 -5.75 1.00 -11.38
N VAL A 32 -4.54 0.93 -11.89
CA VAL A 32 -4.25 0.17 -13.11
C VAL A 32 -4.50 -1.31 -12.84
N PRO A 33 -5.29 -2.00 -13.67
CA PRO A 33 -5.65 -3.39 -13.38
C PRO A 33 -4.51 -4.36 -13.70
N VAL A 34 -4.40 -5.37 -12.86
CA VAL A 34 -3.60 -6.56 -13.10
C VAL A 34 -4.55 -7.75 -13.05
N LYS A 35 -4.58 -8.55 -14.09
CA LYS A 35 -5.55 -9.65 -14.25
C LYS A 35 -7.01 -9.19 -14.07
N GLY A 36 -7.31 -7.97 -14.57
CA GLY A 36 -8.66 -7.40 -14.51
C GLY A 36 -9.06 -6.76 -13.19
N ILE A 37 -8.17 -6.72 -12.21
CA ILE A 37 -8.44 -6.16 -10.88
C ILE A 37 -7.45 -5.02 -10.61
N PRO A 38 -7.90 -3.83 -10.19
CA PRO A 38 -6.99 -2.75 -9.80
C PRO A 38 -6.00 -3.23 -8.74
N MET A 39 -4.73 -2.86 -8.90
CA MET A 39 -3.65 -3.34 -8.02
C MET A 39 -3.95 -3.13 -6.54
N ILE A 40 -4.47 -1.96 -6.18
CA ILE A 40 -4.77 -1.66 -4.78
C ILE A 40 -5.86 -2.58 -4.20
N MET A 41 -6.81 -3.02 -5.01
CA MET A 41 -7.87 -3.92 -4.55
C MET A 41 -7.33 -5.28 -4.15
N ASN A 42 -6.30 -5.78 -4.84
CA ASN A 42 -5.60 -6.99 -4.42
C ASN A 42 -4.97 -6.82 -3.04
N THR A 43 -4.27 -5.71 -2.82
CA THR A 43 -3.64 -5.43 -1.53
C THR A 43 -4.66 -5.30 -0.40
N ILE A 44 -5.74 -4.56 -0.63
CA ILE A 44 -6.80 -4.39 0.37
C ILE A 44 -7.42 -5.74 0.73
N GLU A 45 -7.68 -6.60 -0.24
CA GLU A 45 -8.24 -7.92 0.00
C GLU A 45 -7.34 -8.80 0.88
N LYS A 46 -6.01 -8.71 0.67
CA LYS A 46 -5.03 -9.45 1.48
C LYS A 46 -5.02 -9.04 2.95
N TYR A 47 -5.39 -7.79 3.23
CA TYR A 47 -5.34 -7.22 4.58
C TYR A 47 -6.72 -6.77 5.09
N LYS A 48 -7.79 -7.33 4.54
CA LYS A 48 -9.18 -6.92 4.83
C LYS A 48 -9.58 -6.98 6.31
N ASN A 49 -8.90 -7.81 7.11
CA ASN A 49 -9.18 -7.96 8.54
C ASN A 49 -8.41 -6.97 9.41
N LYS A 50 -7.67 -6.05 8.81
CA LYS A 50 -6.85 -5.07 9.50
C LYS A 50 -7.40 -3.66 9.29
N GLU A 51 -6.95 -2.74 10.11
CA GLU A 51 -7.24 -1.32 9.89
C GLU A 51 -6.31 -0.80 8.79
N ILE A 52 -6.89 -0.41 7.67
CA ILE A 52 -6.17 -0.02 6.46
C ILE A 52 -6.12 1.50 6.36
N ILE A 53 -4.91 2.03 6.26
CA ILE A 53 -4.64 3.45 6.03
C ILE A 53 -3.91 3.57 4.69
N ILE A 54 -4.47 4.34 3.77
CA ILE A 54 -3.93 4.52 2.42
C ILE A 54 -3.36 5.91 2.31
N ILE A 55 -2.07 6.01 1.96
CA ILE A 55 -1.41 7.29 1.69
C ILE A 55 -1.52 7.56 0.20
N ALA A 56 -2.14 8.67 -0.17
CA ALA A 56 -2.36 9.04 -1.56
C ALA A 56 -2.01 10.51 -1.82
N ASP A 57 -1.47 10.82 -3.00
CA ASP A 57 -1.18 12.17 -3.44
C ASP A 57 -1.77 12.44 -4.83
N TYR A 58 -1.11 11.97 -5.88
CA TYR A 58 -1.57 12.17 -7.25
C TYR A 58 -2.94 11.54 -7.48
N LYS A 59 -3.90 12.37 -7.86
CA LYS A 59 -5.30 11.96 -8.08
C LYS A 59 -5.91 11.18 -6.92
N ALA A 60 -5.60 11.60 -5.71
CA ALA A 60 -6.12 10.99 -4.48
C ALA A 60 -7.66 11.01 -4.43
N ASP A 61 -8.27 12.05 -4.97
CA ASP A 61 -9.73 12.17 -5.09
C ASP A 61 -10.34 11.08 -5.99
N VAL A 62 -9.66 10.74 -7.08
CA VAL A 62 -10.08 9.66 -7.98
C VAL A 62 -9.99 8.31 -7.27
N LEU A 63 -8.91 8.08 -6.55
CA LEU A 63 -8.73 6.85 -5.76
C LEU A 63 -9.82 6.72 -4.69
N GLU A 64 -10.04 7.76 -3.92
CA GLU A 64 -11.03 7.74 -2.85
C GLU A 64 -12.46 7.51 -3.39
N ALA A 65 -12.81 8.16 -4.49
CA ALA A 65 -14.11 7.96 -5.14
C ALA A 65 -14.28 6.52 -5.63
N TYR A 66 -13.25 5.95 -6.23
CA TYR A 66 -13.27 4.56 -6.66
C TYR A 66 -13.48 3.60 -5.49
N LEU A 67 -12.69 3.75 -4.43
CA LEU A 67 -12.78 2.88 -3.27
C LEU A 67 -14.12 3.01 -2.54
N THR A 68 -14.65 4.23 -2.43
CA THR A 68 -15.96 4.46 -1.83
C THR A 68 -17.07 3.71 -2.58
N ASN A 69 -16.98 3.62 -3.89
CA ASN A 69 -18.00 2.98 -4.71
C ASN A 69 -17.82 1.47 -4.86
N PHE A 70 -16.60 0.97 -4.81
CA PHE A 70 -16.31 -0.43 -5.18
C PHE A 70 -15.65 -1.27 -4.09
N CYS A 71 -15.05 -0.65 -3.07
CA CYS A 71 -14.43 -1.39 -1.99
C CYS A 71 -15.45 -1.73 -0.90
N LYS A 72 -15.53 -3.01 -0.56
CA LYS A 72 -16.46 -3.52 0.47
C LYS A 72 -15.85 -3.52 1.88
N HIS A 73 -14.55 -3.29 1.98
CA HIS A 73 -13.83 -3.32 3.24
C HIS A 73 -13.62 -1.91 3.77
N ASN A 74 -13.41 -1.77 5.07
CA ASN A 74 -13.12 -0.49 5.68
C ASN A 74 -11.72 0.00 5.32
N PHE A 75 -11.59 1.28 5.04
CA PHE A 75 -10.32 1.92 4.73
C PHE A 75 -10.38 3.40 5.13
N ASN A 76 -9.21 4.00 5.31
CA ASN A 76 -9.05 5.44 5.48
C ASN A 76 -8.03 5.94 4.47
N VAL A 77 -8.36 7.00 3.74
CA VAL A 77 -7.42 7.64 2.80
C VAL A 77 -6.84 8.88 3.45
N CYS A 78 -5.52 8.93 3.55
CA CYS A 78 -4.78 10.12 3.95
C CYS A 78 -4.22 10.79 2.71
N GLN A 79 -4.77 11.94 2.34
CA GLN A 79 -4.23 12.74 1.24
C GLN A 79 -3.01 13.52 1.72
N THR A 80 -1.96 13.49 0.93
CA THR A 80 -0.74 14.22 1.23
C THR A 80 -0.19 14.88 -0.02
N THR A 81 0.42 16.04 0.16
CA THR A 81 1.22 16.71 -0.88
C THR A 81 2.71 16.46 -0.66
N GLU A 82 3.06 15.78 0.43
CA GLU A 82 4.44 15.44 0.73
C GLU A 82 4.98 14.43 -0.27
N GLN A 83 6.16 14.71 -0.77
CA GLN A 83 6.80 13.82 -1.72
C GLN A 83 7.53 12.67 -1.01
N GLY A 84 7.37 11.49 -1.59
CA GLY A 84 8.06 10.29 -1.12
C GLY A 84 7.35 9.59 0.03
N THR A 85 7.79 8.37 0.29
CA THR A 85 7.21 7.48 1.29
C THR A 85 7.31 8.04 2.71
N ALA A 86 8.44 8.64 3.05
CA ALA A 86 8.68 9.13 4.40
C ALA A 86 7.76 10.29 4.79
N GLY A 87 7.52 11.23 3.87
CA GLY A 87 6.63 12.37 4.15
C GLY A 87 5.19 11.92 4.41
N GLY A 88 4.67 11.05 3.57
CA GLY A 88 3.34 10.49 3.76
C GLY A 88 3.22 9.67 5.04
N LEU A 89 4.23 8.87 5.32
CA LEU A 89 4.26 8.03 6.53
C LEU A 89 4.23 8.88 7.80
N THR A 90 5.04 9.93 7.86
CA THR A 90 5.05 10.85 9.01
C THR A 90 3.64 11.39 9.31
N LYS A 91 2.90 11.72 8.26
CA LYS A 91 1.55 12.28 8.40
C LYS A 91 0.57 11.28 9.03
N VAL A 92 0.68 9.98 8.74
CA VAL A 92 -0.24 8.97 9.25
C VAL A 92 0.20 8.35 10.58
N MET A 93 1.43 8.55 11.01
CA MET A 93 1.92 7.97 12.27
C MET A 93 1.09 8.38 13.48
N ASP A 94 0.55 9.58 13.48
CA ASP A 94 -0.30 10.05 14.58
C ASP A 94 -1.63 9.28 14.68
N SER A 95 -2.02 8.58 13.63
CA SER A 95 -3.23 7.77 13.60
C SER A 95 -3.05 6.37 14.19
N ILE A 96 -1.81 5.99 14.47
CA ILE A 96 -1.47 4.68 15.02
C ILE A 96 -0.93 4.90 16.44
N PRO A 97 -1.45 4.18 17.45
CA PRO A 97 -0.89 4.28 18.80
C PRO A 97 0.60 3.94 18.84
N ASP A 98 1.36 4.64 19.69
CA ASP A 98 2.82 4.58 19.71
C ASP A 98 3.39 3.15 19.91
N ASP A 99 2.69 2.32 20.66
CA ASP A 99 3.16 0.97 20.97
C ASP A 99 2.62 -0.10 20.02
N GLU A 100 1.86 0.29 19.00
CA GLU A 100 1.27 -0.66 18.06
C GLU A 100 2.16 -0.84 16.83
N PRO A 101 2.48 -2.10 16.47
CA PRO A 101 3.17 -2.38 15.23
C PRO A 101 2.25 -2.17 14.02
N PHE A 102 2.84 -1.96 12.87
CA PHE A 102 2.12 -1.85 11.61
C PHE A 102 2.87 -2.51 10.46
N ILE A 103 2.13 -2.88 9.43
CA ILE A 103 2.70 -3.34 8.17
C ILE A 103 2.72 -2.16 7.21
N LEU A 104 3.88 -1.90 6.59
CA LEU A 104 4.00 -0.94 5.50
C LEU A 104 4.15 -1.70 4.19
N THR A 105 3.27 -1.42 3.25
CA THR A 105 3.32 -2.04 1.93
C THR A 105 3.00 -1.00 0.85
N TRP A 106 3.23 -1.38 -0.41
CA TRP A 106 2.98 -0.53 -1.56
C TRP A 106 1.83 -1.07 -2.39
N ALA A 107 1.02 -0.18 -2.92
CA ALA A 107 -0.16 -0.52 -3.72
C ALA A 107 0.17 -1.14 -5.08
N ASP A 108 1.41 -1.02 -5.54
CA ASP A 108 1.88 -1.59 -6.81
C ASP A 108 2.55 -2.96 -6.66
N LEU A 109 2.46 -3.57 -5.48
CA LEU A 109 2.87 -4.95 -5.25
C LEU A 109 1.65 -5.86 -5.40
N PHE A 110 1.79 -6.90 -6.21
CA PHE A 110 0.75 -7.90 -6.40
C PHE A 110 1.13 -9.17 -5.65
N PHE A 111 0.27 -9.59 -4.73
CA PHE A 111 0.45 -10.82 -3.97
C PHE A 111 -0.63 -11.83 -4.36
N GLU A 112 -0.22 -13.07 -4.64
CA GLU A 112 -1.17 -14.16 -4.86
C GLU A 112 -1.76 -14.66 -3.54
N GLU A 113 -0.93 -14.67 -2.49
CA GLU A 113 -1.32 -15.07 -1.14
C GLU A 113 -1.00 -13.94 -0.16
N THR A 114 -1.70 -13.95 0.97
CA THR A 114 -1.42 -13.01 2.06
C THR A 114 -0.06 -13.33 2.65
N PRO A 115 0.88 -12.37 2.72
CA PRO A 115 2.17 -12.60 3.35
C PRO A 115 2.02 -12.95 4.83
N GLU A 116 2.61 -14.07 5.22
CA GLU A 116 2.66 -14.51 6.62
C GLU A 116 4.10 -14.49 7.10
N PHE A 117 4.31 -13.99 8.32
CA PHE A 117 5.65 -13.91 8.91
C PHE A 117 5.58 -13.89 10.43
N GLU A 118 6.69 -14.27 11.05
CA GLU A 118 6.92 -14.10 12.48
C GLU A 118 8.15 -13.21 12.68
N PHE A 119 8.14 -12.42 13.74
CA PHE A 119 9.29 -11.57 14.05
C PHE A 119 9.38 -11.28 15.55
N ASP A 120 10.61 -11.05 16.00
CA ASP A 120 10.97 -10.69 17.37
C ASP A 120 11.83 -9.42 17.43
N LYS A 121 11.91 -8.71 16.32
CA LYS A 121 12.71 -7.50 16.12
C LYS A 121 11.81 -6.28 15.97
N ASP A 122 12.43 -5.11 16.15
CA ASP A 122 11.72 -3.83 15.95
C ASP A 122 11.39 -3.56 14.49
N LEU A 123 12.11 -4.18 13.55
CA LEU A 123 11.91 -4.01 12.14
C LEU A 123 12.16 -5.31 11.39
N LEU A 124 11.21 -5.69 10.55
CA LEU A 124 11.35 -6.77 9.59
C LEU A 124 11.19 -6.22 8.17
N VAL A 125 12.16 -6.46 7.32
CA VAL A 125 12.11 -6.08 5.91
C VAL A 125 12.01 -7.33 5.06
N SER A 126 10.91 -7.43 4.30
CA SER A 126 10.72 -8.53 3.37
C SER A 126 11.44 -8.25 2.06
N THR A 127 12.19 -9.22 1.57
CA THR A 127 12.94 -9.12 0.33
C THR A 127 12.58 -10.23 -0.63
N ILE A 128 12.82 -9.99 -1.93
CA ILE A 128 12.64 -10.99 -2.97
C ILE A 128 14.03 -11.35 -3.51
N SER A 129 14.33 -12.64 -3.54
CA SER A 129 15.55 -13.13 -4.18
C SER A 129 15.31 -13.22 -5.70
N SER A 130 16.17 -12.59 -6.49
CA SER A 130 16.12 -12.65 -7.94
C SER A 130 17.46 -13.13 -8.49
N LYS A 131 17.41 -13.97 -9.52
CA LYS A 131 18.60 -14.43 -10.23
C LYS A 131 19.21 -13.36 -11.13
N THR A 132 18.50 -12.25 -11.35
CA THR A 132 18.97 -11.15 -12.20
C THR A 132 19.02 -9.87 -11.40
N SER A 133 20.21 -9.27 -11.32
CA SER A 133 20.45 -8.01 -10.62
C SER A 133 19.69 -6.81 -11.20
N LYS A 134 19.04 -6.96 -12.35
CA LYS A 134 18.29 -5.89 -13.02
C LYS A 134 16.97 -5.54 -12.34
N TYR A 135 16.49 -6.36 -11.42
CA TYR A 135 15.18 -6.23 -10.81
C TYR A 135 15.24 -6.21 -9.29
N VAL A 136 16.30 -5.65 -8.74
CA VAL A 136 16.28 -5.31 -7.32
C VAL A 136 15.25 -4.21 -7.16
N LEU A 137 14.12 -4.56 -6.57
CA LEU A 137 13.13 -3.54 -6.22
C LEU A 137 13.78 -2.60 -5.21
N PRO A 138 13.80 -1.29 -5.46
CA PRO A 138 14.21 -0.35 -4.44
C PRO A 138 13.24 -0.50 -3.26
N ILE A 139 13.83 -0.76 -2.15
CA ILE A 139 13.12 -0.83 -0.87
C ILE A 139 12.69 0.56 -0.48
#